data_72509262d3f2bebb87c595724d76e51b
#
_entry.id   72509262d3f2bebb87c595724d76e51b
#
_cell.length_a   1.000
_cell.length_b   1.000
_cell.length_c   1.000
_cell.angle_alpha   90.00
_cell.angle_beta   90.00
_cell.angle_gamma   90.00
#
_symmetry.space_group_name_H-M   'P 1'
#
loop_
_entity.id
_entity.type
_entity.pdbx_description
1 polymer ?
#
loop_
_entity_poly.entity_id
_entity_poly.type
_entity_poly.pdbx_seq_one_letter_code
_entity_poly.pdbx_strand_id
1 'polypeptide(L)'
;ASRGIDYAVALEGALKLKEVSYIQTEGFAAAELKHGTIALIEKGTPVIALINDPATADLTRGNIREVESRGANVMVFAAKEFAQAGDDVVLPEIDYYLSPLLTIVPAQLLAYYASKNKGLDVDKPRNLAKSVTVE
;
A
#
# COMPACT_ATOMS: atom_id res chain seq x y z
N ALA A 1 0.02 2.58 -4.33
CA ALA A 1 -0.06 2.45 -5.79
C ALA A 1 0.58 1.13 -6.24
N SER A 2 -0.02 0.44 -7.18
CA SER A 2 0.44 -0.88 -7.63
C SER A 2 -0.18 -1.25 -8.97
N ARG A 3 0.22 -2.39 -9.55
CA ARG A 3 -0.34 -2.93 -10.79
C ARG A 3 -0.55 -4.44 -10.66
N GLY A 4 -1.30 -5.03 -11.59
CA GLY A 4 -1.52 -6.47 -11.62
C GLY A 4 -2.09 -7.01 -10.30
N ILE A 5 -1.55 -8.12 -9.83
CA ILE A 5 -1.98 -8.80 -8.60
C ILE A 5 -1.82 -7.91 -7.35
N ASP A 6 -0.84 -7.01 -7.35
CA ASP A 6 -0.58 -6.09 -6.25
C ASP A 6 -1.70 -5.06 -6.03
N TYR A 7 -2.53 -4.81 -7.05
CA TYR A 7 -3.64 -3.87 -6.92
C TYR A 7 -4.66 -4.33 -5.87
N ALA A 8 -4.99 -5.61 -5.85
CA ALA A 8 -5.88 -6.18 -4.84
C ALA A 8 -5.28 -6.04 -3.42
N VAL A 9 -3.97 -6.26 -3.28
CA VAL A 9 -3.26 -6.07 -2.01
C VAL A 9 -3.27 -4.59 -1.59
N ALA A 10 -3.11 -3.67 -2.52
CA ALA A 10 -3.17 -2.24 -2.23
C ALA A 10 -4.56 -1.80 -1.74
N LEU A 11 -5.63 -2.36 -2.32
CA LEU A 11 -7.00 -2.11 -1.86
C LEU A 11 -7.22 -2.62 -0.44
N GLU A 12 -6.79 -3.85 -0.16
CA GLU A 12 -6.90 -4.46 1.17
C GLU A 12 -6.05 -3.71 2.21
N GLY A 13 -4.82 -3.35 1.87
CA GLY A 13 -3.96 -2.55 2.74
C GLY A 13 -4.55 -1.17 3.06
N ALA A 14 -5.14 -0.50 2.06
CA ALA A 14 -5.84 0.76 2.24
C ALA A 14 -7.07 0.60 3.15
N LEU A 15 -7.81 -0.50 3.00
CA LEU A 15 -8.95 -0.82 3.86
C LEU A 15 -8.49 -1.04 5.31
N LYS A 16 -7.46 -1.85 5.54
CA LYS A 16 -6.92 -2.10 6.89
C LYS A 16 -6.45 -0.80 7.55
N LEU A 17 -5.77 0.06 6.81
CA LEU A 17 -5.30 1.34 7.35
C LEU A 17 -6.50 2.24 7.75
N LYS A 18 -7.55 2.30 6.93
CA LYS A 18 -8.79 3.03 7.27
C LYS A 18 -9.47 2.45 8.50
N GLU A 19 -9.64 1.13 8.56
CA GLU A 19 -10.41 0.46 9.61
C GLU A 19 -9.81 0.65 11.01
N VAL A 20 -8.49 0.51 11.14
CA VAL A 20 -7.85 0.48 12.46
C VAL A 20 -7.20 1.80 12.87
N SER A 21 -6.78 2.63 11.91
CA SER A 21 -6.10 3.89 12.19
C SER A 21 -6.92 5.13 11.87
N TYR A 22 -8.05 4.97 11.18
CA TYR A 22 -8.93 6.05 10.72
C TYR A 22 -8.24 7.07 9.81
N ILE A 23 -7.14 6.66 9.16
CA ILE A 23 -6.46 7.45 8.15
C ILE A 23 -7.12 7.20 6.81
N GLN A 24 -7.63 8.26 6.19
CA GLN A 24 -8.20 8.16 4.85
C GLN A 24 -7.11 7.71 3.88
N THR A 25 -7.34 6.58 3.24
CA THR A 25 -6.39 5.94 2.35
C THR A 25 -7.11 5.34 1.16
N GLU A 26 -6.53 5.43 0.00
CA GLU A 26 -7.08 4.86 -1.22
C GLU A 26 -6.05 3.98 -1.92
N GLY A 27 -6.52 2.84 -2.41
CA GLY A 27 -5.73 1.96 -3.28
C GLY A 27 -5.92 2.35 -4.74
N PHE A 28 -4.81 2.56 -5.46
CA PHE A 28 -4.84 2.91 -6.88
C PHE A 28 -4.08 1.91 -7.72
N ALA A 29 -4.62 1.59 -8.88
CA ALA A 29 -3.81 1.06 -9.94
C ALA A 29 -2.82 2.15 -10.38
N ALA A 30 -1.52 1.85 -10.38
CA ALA A 30 -0.50 2.86 -10.68
C ALA A 30 -0.66 3.48 -12.08
N ALA A 31 -1.31 2.76 -13.01
CA ALA A 31 -1.66 3.30 -14.34
C ALA A 31 -2.68 4.44 -14.25
N GLU A 32 -3.60 4.36 -13.30
CA GLU A 32 -4.70 5.32 -13.16
C GLU A 32 -4.29 6.61 -12.45
N LEU A 33 -3.10 6.65 -11.81
CA LEU A 33 -2.61 7.86 -11.15
C LEU A 33 -2.64 9.08 -12.08
N LYS A 34 -2.29 8.91 -13.34
CA LYS A 34 -2.22 9.99 -14.33
C LYS A 34 -3.58 10.54 -14.76
N HIS A 35 -4.65 9.79 -14.52
CA HIS A 35 -6.00 10.14 -14.96
C HIS A 35 -6.79 11.00 -13.95
N GLY A 36 -6.09 11.66 -13.04
CA GLY A 36 -6.72 12.62 -12.11
C GLY A 36 -6.12 12.62 -10.72
N THR A 37 -5.93 11.45 -10.13
CA THR A 37 -5.46 11.30 -8.73
C THR A 37 -4.10 11.92 -8.48
N ILE A 38 -3.24 12.02 -9.49
CA ILE A 38 -1.94 12.69 -9.39
C ILE A 38 -2.07 14.17 -9.00
N ALA A 39 -3.22 14.79 -9.28
CA ALA A 39 -3.51 16.17 -8.86
C ALA A 39 -3.61 16.32 -7.33
N LEU A 40 -3.82 15.23 -6.60
CA LEU A 40 -3.88 15.22 -5.14
C LEU A 40 -2.51 15.06 -4.49
N ILE A 41 -1.46 14.85 -5.29
CA ILE A 41 -0.10 14.71 -4.78
C ILE A 41 0.49 16.07 -4.50
N GLU A 42 0.76 16.32 -3.23
CA GLU A 42 1.40 17.52 -2.70
C GLU A 42 2.72 17.16 -2.02
N LYS A 43 3.51 18.15 -1.66
CA LYS A 43 4.73 17.94 -0.89
C LYS A 43 4.43 17.25 0.44
N GLY A 44 5.03 16.08 0.63
CA GLY A 44 4.85 15.28 1.85
C GLY A 44 3.69 14.29 1.78
N THR A 45 2.92 14.23 0.69
CA THR A 45 1.87 13.22 0.53
C THR A 45 2.46 11.82 0.67
N PRO A 46 2.02 11.00 1.65
CA PRO A 46 2.52 9.64 1.80
C PRO A 46 1.95 8.73 0.69
N VAL A 47 2.83 8.03 0.02
CA VAL A 47 2.48 7.05 -1.01
C VAL A 47 3.17 5.72 -0.71
N ILE A 48 2.42 4.62 -0.74
CA ILE A 48 2.96 3.27 -0.62
C ILE A 48 2.89 2.63 -2.00
N ALA A 49 4.02 2.13 -2.47
CA ALA A 49 4.12 1.42 -3.74
C ALA A 49 4.45 -0.06 -3.51
N LEU A 50 3.75 -0.94 -4.23
CA LEU A 50 3.96 -2.40 -4.19
C LEU A 50 4.52 -2.83 -5.54
N ILE A 51 5.60 -3.64 -5.53
CA ILE A 51 6.31 -4.09 -6.73
C ILE A 51 6.64 -5.57 -6.60
N ASN A 52 5.72 -6.43 -7.07
CA ASN A 52 5.94 -7.89 -7.09
C ASN A 52 5.60 -8.52 -8.44
N ASP A 53 5.11 -7.74 -9.40
CA ASP A 53 4.71 -8.24 -10.70
C ASP A 53 5.79 -7.94 -11.74
N PRO A 54 6.45 -8.95 -12.33
CA PRO A 54 7.50 -8.78 -13.34
C PRO A 54 7.02 -7.99 -14.56
N ALA A 55 5.75 -8.16 -14.94
CA ALA A 55 5.18 -7.48 -16.11
C ALA A 55 5.01 -5.97 -15.90
N THR A 56 4.99 -5.51 -14.65
CA THR A 56 4.63 -4.12 -14.32
C THR A 56 5.66 -3.40 -13.43
N ALA A 57 6.72 -4.08 -13.00
CA ALA A 57 7.72 -3.53 -12.09
C ALA A 57 8.31 -2.20 -12.62
N ASP A 58 8.83 -2.17 -13.84
CA ASP A 58 9.44 -0.97 -14.43
C ASP A 58 8.45 0.18 -14.60
N LEU A 59 7.21 -0.14 -14.98
CA LEU A 59 6.14 0.85 -15.11
C LEU A 59 5.77 1.46 -13.76
N THR A 60 5.72 0.62 -12.73
CA THR A 60 5.46 1.08 -11.35
C THR A 60 6.60 1.96 -10.85
N ARG A 61 7.85 1.60 -11.15
CA ARG A 61 9.03 2.46 -10.86
C ARG A 61 8.93 3.82 -11.56
N GLY A 62 8.47 3.85 -12.82
CA GLY A 62 8.22 5.10 -13.53
C GLY A 62 7.19 5.98 -12.83
N ASN A 63 6.10 5.40 -12.35
CA ASN A 63 5.07 6.13 -11.62
C ASN A 63 5.55 6.61 -10.24
N ILE A 64 6.40 5.85 -9.55
CA ILE A 64 7.04 6.28 -8.29
C ILE A 64 7.84 7.56 -8.54
N ARG A 65 8.75 7.56 -9.51
CA ARG A 65 9.54 8.78 -9.85
C ARG A 65 8.67 9.97 -10.18
N GLU A 66 7.54 9.74 -10.80
CA GLU A 66 6.60 10.81 -11.16
C GLU A 66 5.93 11.44 -9.94
N VAL A 67 5.49 10.66 -8.96
CA VAL A 67 4.90 11.21 -7.72
C VAL A 67 5.96 11.82 -6.81
N GLU A 68 7.16 11.27 -6.76
CA GLU A 68 8.30 11.85 -6.04
C GLU A 68 8.68 13.23 -6.60
N SER A 69 8.67 13.40 -7.93
CA SER A 69 8.94 14.69 -8.56
C SER A 69 7.93 15.78 -8.17
N ARG A 70 6.76 15.39 -7.67
CA ARG A 70 5.72 16.30 -7.15
C ARG A 70 5.80 16.46 -5.63
N GLY A 71 6.78 15.82 -4.99
CA GLY A 71 7.06 15.97 -3.58
C GLY A 71 6.40 14.91 -2.67
N ALA A 72 5.88 13.81 -3.22
CA ALA A 72 5.40 12.69 -2.42
C ALA A 72 6.53 12.07 -1.59
N ASN A 73 6.18 11.60 -0.39
CA ASN A 73 7.01 10.69 0.39
C ASN A 73 6.61 9.26 0.05
N VAL A 74 7.43 8.57 -0.74
CA VAL A 74 7.12 7.23 -1.21
C VAL A 74 7.81 6.19 -0.34
N MET A 75 7.05 5.20 0.11
CA MET A 75 7.53 3.99 0.75
C MET A 75 7.35 2.82 -0.22
N VAL A 76 8.42 2.10 -0.53
CA VAL A 76 8.44 1.04 -1.53
C VAL A 76 8.56 -0.33 -0.87
N PHE A 77 7.61 -1.21 -1.16
CA PHE A 77 7.65 -2.64 -0.83
C PHE A 77 7.87 -3.42 -2.12
N ALA A 78 9.01 -4.06 -2.25
CA ALA A 78 9.37 -4.78 -3.47
C ALA A 78 9.76 -6.22 -3.18
N ALA A 79 9.38 -7.14 -4.06
CA ALA A 79 9.95 -8.48 -4.05
C ALA A 79 11.47 -8.40 -4.37
N LYS A 80 12.24 -9.30 -3.77
CA LYS A 80 13.72 -9.33 -3.89
C LYS A 80 14.21 -9.23 -5.33
N GLU A 81 13.50 -9.86 -6.25
CA GLU A 81 13.83 -9.87 -7.69
C GLU A 81 13.78 -8.49 -8.33
N PHE A 82 12.91 -7.60 -7.81
CA PHE A 82 12.66 -6.25 -8.35
C PHE A 82 13.18 -5.15 -7.43
N ALA A 83 13.82 -5.54 -6.31
CA ALA A 83 14.30 -4.59 -5.32
C ALA A 83 15.47 -3.74 -5.87
N GLN A 84 15.46 -2.48 -5.50
CA GLN A 84 16.52 -1.52 -5.81
C GLN A 84 17.08 -0.92 -4.52
N ALA A 85 18.28 -0.38 -4.60
CA ALA A 85 18.87 0.34 -3.48
C ALA A 85 17.95 1.52 -3.08
N GLY A 86 17.58 1.57 -1.80
CA GLY A 86 16.68 2.60 -1.26
C GLY A 86 15.22 2.15 -1.08
N ASP A 87 14.85 0.94 -1.51
CA ASP A 87 13.53 0.39 -1.19
C ASP A 87 13.40 0.13 0.32
N ASP A 88 12.26 0.47 0.89
CA ASP A 88 12.04 0.44 2.34
C ASP A 88 11.82 -0.98 2.88
N VAL A 89 11.13 -1.82 2.11
CA VAL A 89 10.85 -3.21 2.47
C VAL A 89 11.15 -4.12 1.29
N VAL A 90 12.10 -5.03 1.48
CA VAL A 90 12.43 -6.07 0.50
C VAL A 90 11.82 -7.38 0.99
N LEU A 91 10.87 -7.90 0.22
CA LEU A 91 10.18 -9.15 0.50
C LEU A 91 10.99 -10.33 -0.05
N PRO A 92 11.02 -11.49 0.65
CA PRO A 92 11.68 -12.68 0.14
C PRO A 92 11.04 -13.16 -1.15
N GLU A 93 11.82 -13.89 -1.94
CA GLU A 93 11.35 -14.53 -3.16
C GLU A 93 10.30 -15.60 -2.84
N ILE A 94 9.22 -15.60 -3.60
CA ILE A 94 8.12 -16.57 -3.51
C ILE A 94 7.49 -16.72 -4.89
N ASP A 95 6.77 -17.82 -5.11
CA ASP A 95 5.95 -17.99 -6.31
C ASP A 95 5.04 -16.77 -6.52
N TYR A 96 4.96 -16.29 -7.77
CA TYR A 96 4.20 -15.09 -8.14
C TYR A 96 2.76 -15.11 -7.64
N TYR A 97 2.08 -16.26 -7.77
CA TYR A 97 0.67 -16.37 -7.36
C TYR A 97 0.49 -16.36 -5.84
N LEU A 98 1.55 -16.62 -5.08
CA LEU A 98 1.57 -16.56 -3.62
C LEU A 98 2.07 -15.22 -3.10
N SER A 99 2.59 -14.34 -3.96
CA SER A 99 3.15 -13.04 -3.55
C SER A 99 2.18 -12.17 -2.75
N PRO A 100 0.85 -12.18 -2.98
CA PRO A 100 -0.09 -11.42 -2.16
C PRO A 100 -0.05 -11.79 -0.67
N LEU A 101 0.25 -13.05 -0.33
CA LEU A 101 0.34 -13.51 1.05
C LEU A 101 1.52 -12.86 1.79
N LEU A 102 2.62 -12.59 1.10
CA LEU A 102 3.75 -11.87 1.67
C LEU A 102 3.52 -10.36 1.68
N THR A 103 3.01 -9.83 0.58
CA THR A 103 2.89 -8.37 0.40
C THR A 103 1.85 -7.75 1.33
N ILE A 104 0.82 -8.52 1.73
CA ILE A 104 -0.18 -8.02 2.67
C ILE A 104 0.37 -7.82 4.08
N VAL A 105 1.39 -8.60 4.48
CA VAL A 105 1.94 -8.54 5.86
C VAL A 105 2.50 -7.16 6.20
N PRO A 106 3.41 -6.55 5.42
CA PRO A 106 3.89 -5.20 5.72
C PRO A 106 2.78 -4.15 5.67
N ALA A 107 1.76 -4.31 4.81
CA ALA A 107 0.61 -3.42 4.79
C ALA A 107 -0.23 -3.51 6.08
N GLN A 108 -0.42 -4.71 6.61
CA GLN A 108 -1.08 -4.95 7.91
C GLN A 108 -0.25 -4.37 9.07
N LEU A 109 1.06 -4.59 9.07
CA LEU A 109 1.97 -4.04 10.08
C LEU A 109 1.95 -2.50 10.06
N LEU A 110 1.93 -1.90 8.88
CA LEU A 110 1.81 -0.45 8.75
C LEU A 110 0.51 0.06 9.37
N ALA A 111 -0.62 -0.58 9.09
CA ALA A 111 -1.90 -0.22 9.67
C ALA A 111 -1.90 -0.38 11.20
N TYR A 112 -1.31 -1.47 11.70
CA TYR A 112 -1.14 -1.73 13.13
C TYR A 112 -0.34 -0.63 13.81
N TYR A 113 0.86 -0.31 13.29
CA TYR A 113 1.72 0.71 13.89
C TYR A 113 1.16 2.11 13.76
N ALA A 114 0.48 2.43 12.66
CA ALA A 114 -0.21 3.71 12.48
C ALA A 114 -1.31 3.90 13.54
N SER A 115 -2.07 2.84 13.81
CA SER A 115 -3.10 2.83 14.87
C SER A 115 -2.47 3.00 16.26
N LYS A 116 -1.44 2.20 16.55
CA LYS A 116 -0.74 2.24 17.83
C LYS A 116 -0.11 3.60 18.12
N ASN A 117 0.51 4.22 17.12
CA ASN A 117 1.12 5.55 17.26
C ASN A 117 0.08 6.65 17.49
N LYS A 118 -1.17 6.44 17.08
CA LYS A 118 -2.31 7.31 17.39
C LYS A 118 -2.96 7.01 18.74
N GLY A 119 -2.47 6.02 19.49
CA GLY A 119 -3.05 5.62 20.78
C GLY A 119 -4.40 4.91 20.64
N LEU A 120 -4.68 4.29 19.51
CA LEU A 120 -5.94 3.60 19.22
C LEU A 120 -5.86 2.11 19.60
N ASP A 121 -7.01 1.52 19.95
CA ASP A 121 -7.13 0.09 20.20
C ASP A 121 -7.36 -0.65 18.86
N VAL A 122 -6.34 -1.38 18.43
CA VAL A 122 -6.34 -2.11 17.14
C VAL A 122 -7.33 -3.29 17.15
N ASP A 123 -7.59 -3.86 18.33
CA ASP A 123 -8.47 -5.01 18.50
C ASP A 123 -9.95 -4.64 18.60
N LYS A 124 -10.21 -3.36 18.91
CA LYS A 124 -11.57 -2.82 19.05
C LYS A 124 -11.75 -1.54 18.27
N PRO A 125 -11.65 -1.59 16.94
CA PRO A 125 -11.90 -0.41 16.11
C PRO A 125 -13.36 0.07 16.28
N ARG A 126 -13.53 1.38 16.37
CA ARG A 126 -14.87 1.98 16.54
C ARG A 126 -15.75 1.66 15.34
N ASN A 127 -17.06 1.48 15.61
CA ASN A 127 -18.08 1.26 14.60
C ASN A 127 -17.89 -0.02 13.75
N LEU A 128 -17.02 -0.93 14.17
CA LEU A 128 -16.83 -2.22 13.55
C LEU A 128 -17.22 -3.33 14.53
N ALA A 129 -18.12 -4.22 14.08
CA ALA A 129 -18.47 -5.44 14.80
C ALA A 129 -17.77 -6.63 14.14
N LYS A 130 -17.19 -7.54 14.95
CA LYS A 130 -16.60 -8.80 14.46
C LYS A 130 -17.64 -9.76 13.87
N SER A 131 -18.90 -9.56 14.21
CA SER A 131 -20.05 -10.25 13.61
C SER A 131 -21.23 -9.31 13.48
N VAL A 132 -21.93 -9.37 12.37
CA VAL A 132 -23.21 -8.68 12.21
C VAL A 132 -24.26 -9.47 12.97
N THR A 133 -24.76 -8.93 14.08
CA THR A 133 -25.76 -9.55 14.95
C THR A 133 -27.13 -8.89 14.83
N VAL A 134 -27.29 -7.95 13.92
CA VAL A 134 -28.54 -7.23 13.63
C VAL A 134 -28.95 -7.51 12.20
N GLU A 135 -30.17 -7.98 12.01
CA GLU A 135 -30.83 -8.06 10.71
C GLU A 135 -31.45 -6.70 10.34
#